data_0fc21f293eaec6436badf219c95aeda0
#
_entry.id   0fc21f293eaec6436badf219c95aeda0
#
_cell.length_a   1.000
_cell.length_b   1.000
_cell.length_c   1.000
_cell.angle_alpha   90.00
_cell.angle_beta   90.00
_cell.angle_gamma   90.00
#
_symmetry.space_group_name_H-M   'P 1'
#
loop_
_entity.id
_entity.type
_entity.pdbx_description
1 polymer ?
#
loop_
_entity_poly.entity_id
_entity_poly.type
_entity_poly.pdbx_seq_one_letter_code
_entity_poly.pdbx_strand_id
1 'polypeptide(L)'
;MKNLLTSIILLLFLASPLFGQSSEDKKFSVRTSIFAHALTYNLDKNNGVGFHFGQLSTEIKKDNTEKAVNSFFGVNYGYAFDCINCDSFWIITLLGPYSTVYTTDDGSTYTYSGWGINVVGGYGWYFENDISVILGIGPSFGTWSKESENLKSDKGYGKDVEDRVKMLSFQPISSTPFLAIGYSF
;
A
#
# COMPACT_ATOMS: atom_id res chain seq x y z
N MET A 1 -12.20 -11.18 -8.14
CA MET A 1 -10.86 -10.61 -7.91
C MET A 1 -10.18 -11.14 -6.65
N LYS A 2 -10.85 -11.27 -5.48
CA LYS A 2 -10.23 -11.83 -4.25
C LYS A 2 -9.56 -13.20 -4.46
N ASN A 3 -10.17 -14.10 -5.21
CA ASN A 3 -9.67 -15.47 -5.41
C ASN A 3 -8.43 -15.53 -6.33
N LEU A 4 -8.28 -14.60 -7.28
CA LEU A 4 -7.13 -14.57 -8.19
C LEU A 4 -5.85 -14.16 -7.44
N LEU A 5 -5.96 -13.17 -6.56
CA LEU A 5 -4.82 -12.67 -5.76
C LEU A 5 -4.32 -13.74 -4.78
N THR A 6 -5.26 -14.42 -4.11
CA THR A 6 -4.94 -15.55 -3.20
C THR A 6 -4.26 -16.69 -3.95
N SER A 7 -4.69 -16.98 -5.19
CA SER A 7 -4.08 -18.02 -6.03
C SER A 7 -2.68 -17.64 -6.49
N ILE A 8 -2.42 -16.38 -6.83
CA ILE A 8 -1.09 -15.88 -7.22
C ILE A 8 -0.12 -15.96 -6.03
N ILE A 9 -0.56 -15.54 -4.84
CA ILE A 9 0.26 -15.62 -3.62
C ILE A 9 0.55 -17.10 -3.28
N LEU A 10 -0.44 -17.97 -3.37
CA LEU A 10 -0.26 -19.42 -3.12
C LEU A 10 0.68 -20.05 -4.14
N LEU A 11 0.62 -19.68 -5.42
CA LEU A 11 1.53 -20.14 -6.48
C LEU A 11 2.98 -19.67 -6.24
N LEU A 12 3.19 -18.45 -5.75
CA LEU A 12 4.50 -17.96 -5.38
C LEU A 12 5.08 -18.71 -4.18
N PHE A 13 4.26 -19.06 -3.18
CA PHE A 13 4.67 -19.90 -2.06
C PHE A 13 4.98 -21.35 -2.46
N LEU A 14 4.26 -21.92 -3.43
CA LEU A 14 4.50 -23.28 -3.91
C LEU A 14 5.70 -23.38 -4.85
N ALA A 15 6.10 -22.29 -5.49
CA ALA A 15 7.30 -22.23 -6.33
C ALA A 15 8.60 -22.09 -5.52
N SER A 16 8.50 -21.74 -4.23
CA SER A 16 9.64 -21.48 -3.34
C SER A 16 10.68 -22.61 -3.19
N PRO A 17 10.34 -23.91 -3.20
CA PRO A 17 11.35 -24.98 -3.06
C PRO A 17 12.27 -25.13 -4.27
N LEU A 18 11.96 -24.50 -5.42
CA LEU A 18 12.76 -24.58 -6.65
C LEU A 18 13.97 -23.61 -6.66
N PHE A 19 14.05 -22.66 -5.72
CA PHE A 19 15.06 -21.63 -5.68
C PHE A 19 15.89 -21.67 -4.38
N GLY A 20 16.43 -22.84 -4.03
CA GLY A 20 17.30 -23.04 -2.85
C GLY A 20 18.64 -22.31 -3.00
N GLN A 21 18.64 -20.99 -2.98
CA GLN A 21 19.82 -20.15 -2.90
C GLN A 21 20.06 -19.65 -1.46
N SER A 22 21.31 -19.35 -1.12
CA SER A 22 21.64 -18.73 0.16
C SER A 22 20.95 -17.37 0.32
N SER A 23 20.70 -16.93 1.55
CA SER A 23 19.97 -15.68 1.84
C SER A 23 20.61 -14.42 1.22
N GLU A 24 21.91 -14.45 0.92
CA GLU A 24 22.63 -13.33 0.28
C GLU A 24 22.31 -13.16 -1.22
N ASP A 25 21.89 -14.23 -1.92
CA ASP A 25 21.68 -14.24 -3.36
C ASP A 25 20.24 -13.92 -3.80
N LYS A 26 19.33 -13.71 -2.86
CA LYS A 26 17.92 -13.50 -3.15
C LYS A 26 17.67 -12.12 -3.72
N LYS A 27 17.27 -12.08 -4.98
CA LYS A 27 17.09 -10.84 -5.74
C LYS A 27 15.68 -10.29 -5.73
N PHE A 28 14.69 -11.09 -5.34
CA PHE A 28 13.30 -10.66 -5.34
C PHE A 28 12.66 -10.83 -3.98
N SER A 29 11.77 -9.92 -3.62
CA SER A 29 10.89 -10.06 -2.48
C SER A 29 9.47 -9.62 -2.83
N VAL A 30 8.50 -10.38 -2.34
CA VAL A 30 7.09 -10.01 -2.34
C VAL A 30 6.69 -9.64 -0.93
N ARG A 31 6.03 -8.51 -0.76
CA ARG A 31 5.50 -8.07 0.54
C ARG A 31 4.01 -7.81 0.43
N THR A 32 3.28 -8.19 1.44
CA THR A 32 1.83 -8.00 1.52
C THR A 32 1.44 -7.46 2.89
N SER A 33 0.52 -6.52 2.88
CA SER A 33 -0.20 -6.02 4.04
C SER A 33 -1.70 -6.19 3.84
N ILE A 34 -2.51 -5.74 4.79
CA ILE A 34 -3.98 -5.82 4.70
C ILE A 34 -4.51 -5.05 3.48
N PHE A 35 -3.82 -4.00 3.03
CA PHE A 35 -4.29 -3.08 2.00
C PHE A 35 -3.27 -2.79 0.89
N ALA A 36 -2.04 -3.31 0.98
CA ALA A 36 -0.99 -3.04 0.00
C ALA A 36 -0.15 -4.27 -0.29
N HIS A 37 0.31 -4.38 -1.53
CA HIS A 37 1.20 -5.42 -2.01
C HIS A 37 2.36 -4.78 -2.73
N ALA A 38 3.55 -5.36 -2.61
CA ALA A 38 4.75 -4.89 -3.28
C ALA A 38 5.57 -6.07 -3.82
N LEU A 39 6.14 -5.87 -5.00
CA LEU A 39 7.18 -6.71 -5.57
C LEU A 39 8.44 -5.85 -5.67
N THR A 40 9.53 -6.31 -5.07
CA THR A 40 10.79 -5.56 -5.01
C THR A 40 11.93 -6.42 -5.58
N TYR A 41 12.77 -5.81 -6.40
CA TYR A 41 14.05 -6.33 -6.85
C TYR A 41 15.18 -5.73 -6.00
N ASN A 42 16.00 -6.56 -5.40
CA ASN A 42 17.12 -6.17 -4.58
C ASN A 42 18.32 -5.82 -5.48
N LEU A 43 18.68 -4.55 -5.53
CA LEU A 43 19.81 -4.04 -6.31
C LEU A 43 21.15 -4.47 -5.70
N ASP A 44 21.21 -4.41 -4.38
CA ASP A 44 22.35 -4.83 -3.56
C ASP A 44 21.84 -5.26 -2.16
N LYS A 45 22.75 -5.49 -1.23
CA LYS A 45 22.40 -5.93 0.13
C LYS A 45 21.53 -4.93 0.92
N ASN A 46 21.54 -3.66 0.56
CA ASN A 46 20.84 -2.59 1.28
C ASN A 46 19.70 -1.96 0.49
N ASN A 47 19.75 -2.00 -0.86
CA ASN A 47 18.88 -1.25 -1.73
C ASN A 47 17.95 -2.15 -2.53
N GLY A 48 16.66 -1.81 -2.57
CA GLY A 48 15.68 -2.48 -3.40
C GLY A 48 14.75 -1.50 -4.10
N VAL A 49 14.34 -1.83 -5.33
CA VAL A 49 13.37 -1.08 -6.12
C VAL A 49 12.27 -2.00 -6.61
N GLY A 50 11.09 -1.48 -6.81
CA GLY A 50 9.99 -2.32 -7.27
C GLY A 50 8.71 -1.57 -7.51
N PHE A 51 7.63 -2.34 -7.53
CA PHE A 51 6.28 -1.84 -7.72
C PHE A 51 5.41 -2.14 -6.50
N HIS A 52 4.47 -1.25 -6.25
CA HIS A 52 3.45 -1.47 -5.23
C HIS A 52 2.06 -1.15 -5.78
N PHE A 53 1.07 -1.80 -5.23
CA PHE A 53 -0.34 -1.54 -5.52
C PHE A 53 -1.20 -1.91 -4.33
N GLY A 54 -2.36 -1.30 -4.24
CA GLY A 54 -3.28 -1.63 -3.16
C GLY A 54 -4.60 -0.89 -3.24
N GLN A 55 -5.47 -1.25 -2.30
CA GLN A 55 -6.77 -0.64 -2.13
C GLN A 55 -7.14 -0.62 -0.65
N LEU A 56 -7.52 0.56 -0.16
CA LEU A 56 -8.04 0.75 1.18
C LEU A 56 -9.49 1.22 1.11
N SER A 57 -10.38 0.47 1.73
CA SER A 57 -11.78 0.87 1.89
C SER A 57 -12.02 1.30 3.33
N THR A 58 -12.51 2.52 3.50
CA THR A 58 -12.87 3.10 4.79
C THR A 58 -14.37 3.38 4.84
N GLU A 59 -15.06 2.79 5.80
CA GLU A 59 -16.44 3.10 6.13
C GLU A 59 -16.47 4.31 7.07
N ILE A 60 -17.28 5.32 6.74
CA ILE A 60 -17.25 6.60 7.44
C ILE A 60 -18.39 6.70 8.45
N LYS A 61 -19.52 6.05 8.16
CA LYS A 61 -20.65 5.93 9.07
C LYS A 61 -20.88 4.48 9.49
N LYS A 62 -21.36 4.32 10.72
CA LYS A 62 -21.60 3.02 11.35
C LYS A 62 -22.66 2.15 10.66
N ASP A 63 -23.47 2.75 9.76
CA ASP A 63 -24.50 2.11 8.95
C ASP A 63 -24.03 1.76 7.52
N ASN A 64 -22.74 1.92 7.23
CA ASN A 64 -22.11 1.66 5.94
C ASN A 64 -22.67 2.47 4.75
N THR A 65 -23.38 3.57 5.03
CA THR A 65 -24.01 4.39 3.98
C THR A 65 -23.00 5.33 3.32
N GLU A 66 -21.93 5.71 4.01
CA GLU A 66 -20.84 6.50 3.46
C GLU A 66 -19.55 5.70 3.40
N LYS A 67 -18.89 5.70 2.26
CA LYS A 67 -17.70 4.89 1.99
C LYS A 67 -16.67 5.64 1.17
N ALA A 68 -15.40 5.52 1.54
CA ALA A 68 -14.27 5.93 0.71
C ALA A 68 -13.46 4.71 0.29
N VAL A 69 -13.13 4.63 -0.99
CA VAL A 69 -12.25 3.60 -1.55
C VAL A 69 -11.06 4.29 -2.17
N ASN A 70 -9.89 4.11 -1.57
CA ASN A 70 -8.61 4.57 -2.09
C ASN A 70 -7.94 3.43 -2.83
N SER A 71 -7.56 3.67 -4.08
CA SER A 71 -6.77 2.75 -4.90
C SER A 71 -5.46 3.44 -5.27
N PHE A 72 -4.35 2.73 -5.19
CA PHE A 72 -3.03 3.26 -5.49
C PHE A 72 -2.15 2.21 -6.15
N PHE A 73 -1.23 2.67 -6.99
CA PHE A 73 -0.17 1.86 -7.57
C PHE A 73 1.04 2.75 -7.85
N GLY A 74 2.22 2.16 -7.95
CA GLY A 74 3.40 2.96 -8.25
C GLY A 74 4.70 2.21 -8.08
N VAL A 75 5.77 2.96 -7.95
CA VAL A 75 7.11 2.44 -7.70
C VAL A 75 7.46 2.54 -6.23
N ASN A 76 8.24 1.59 -5.75
CA ASN A 76 8.81 1.64 -4.41
C ASN A 76 10.33 1.63 -4.46
N TYR A 77 10.93 2.27 -3.47
CA TYR A 77 12.34 2.15 -3.14
C TYR A 77 12.47 1.85 -1.64
N GLY A 78 13.26 0.86 -1.30
CA GLY A 78 13.55 0.47 0.07
C GLY A 78 15.04 0.51 0.34
N TYR A 79 15.41 1.06 1.50
CA TYR A 79 16.75 1.04 2.04
C TYR A 79 16.76 0.34 3.39
N ALA A 80 17.56 -0.71 3.53
CA ALA A 80 17.81 -1.41 4.78
C ALA A 80 19.18 -0.99 5.34
N PHE A 81 19.27 -0.62 6.60
CA PHE A 81 20.51 -0.11 7.20
C PHE A 81 21.60 -1.19 7.30
N ASP A 82 21.22 -2.42 7.59
CA ASP A 82 22.14 -3.55 7.67
C ASP A 82 22.10 -4.40 6.41
N CYS A 83 20.97 -5.07 6.15
CA CYS A 83 20.73 -5.78 4.90
C CYS A 83 19.22 -6.02 4.65
N ILE A 84 18.86 -6.27 3.40
CA ILE A 84 17.45 -6.52 2.99
C ILE A 84 16.94 -7.86 3.54
N ASN A 85 17.80 -8.86 3.61
CA ASN A 85 17.48 -10.22 4.01
C ASN A 85 17.99 -10.55 5.42
N CYS A 86 18.03 -9.58 6.31
CA CYS A 86 18.34 -9.74 7.71
C CYS A 86 17.49 -8.80 8.57
N ASP A 87 17.55 -8.96 9.87
CA ASP A 87 16.95 -8.04 10.82
C ASP A 87 17.56 -6.66 10.65
N SER A 88 16.73 -5.65 10.35
CA SER A 88 17.23 -4.32 10.01
C SER A 88 16.18 -3.23 10.20
N PHE A 89 16.65 -2.01 10.43
CA PHE A 89 15.83 -0.82 10.20
C PHE A 89 15.70 -0.55 8.71
N TRP A 90 14.52 -0.06 8.32
CA TRP A 90 14.17 0.23 6.94
C TRP A 90 13.62 1.64 6.76
N ILE A 91 13.92 2.22 5.60
CA ILE A 91 13.18 3.34 5.05
C ILE A 91 12.61 2.88 3.70
N ILE A 92 11.29 2.97 3.55
CA ILE A 92 10.58 2.61 2.34
C ILE A 92 9.90 3.86 1.80
N THR A 93 10.17 4.19 0.54
CA THR A 93 9.49 5.26 -0.19
C THR A 93 8.55 4.65 -1.22
N LEU A 94 7.31 5.07 -1.22
CA LEU A 94 6.28 4.68 -2.18
C LEU A 94 5.88 5.92 -2.97
N LEU A 95 5.94 5.87 -4.29
CA LEU A 95 5.59 6.98 -5.19
C LEU A 95 4.66 6.50 -6.28
N GLY A 96 3.54 7.17 -6.48
CA GLY A 96 2.63 6.82 -7.56
C GLY A 96 1.31 7.58 -7.55
N PRO A 97 0.50 7.38 -8.60
CA PRO A 97 -0.86 7.89 -8.65
C PRO A 97 -1.76 7.15 -7.66
N TYR A 98 -2.74 7.88 -7.18
CA TYR A 98 -3.84 7.34 -6.40
C TYR A 98 -5.18 7.88 -6.88
N SER A 99 -6.24 7.13 -6.61
CA SER A 99 -7.62 7.53 -6.87
C SER A 99 -8.48 7.21 -5.66
N THR A 100 -9.32 8.16 -5.28
CA THR A 100 -10.28 8.01 -4.20
C THR A 100 -11.70 8.15 -4.75
N VAL A 101 -12.51 7.13 -4.57
CA VAL A 101 -13.94 7.17 -4.84
C VAL A 101 -14.67 7.29 -3.52
N TYR A 102 -15.34 8.41 -3.32
CA TYR A 102 -16.19 8.67 -2.17
C TYR A 102 -17.66 8.46 -2.56
N THR A 103 -18.38 7.66 -1.79
CA THR A 103 -19.81 7.42 -1.95
C THR A 103 -20.54 7.99 -0.74
N THR A 104 -21.52 8.85 -0.97
CA THR A 104 -22.40 9.45 0.04
C THR A 104 -23.58 8.54 0.39
N ASP A 105 -24.31 8.87 1.44
CA ASP A 105 -25.48 8.13 1.92
C ASP A 105 -26.63 8.05 0.92
N ASP A 106 -26.78 9.06 0.04
CA ASP A 106 -27.75 9.05 -1.05
C ASP A 106 -27.26 8.28 -2.30
N GLY A 107 -26.05 7.74 -2.25
CA GLY A 107 -25.42 7.00 -3.33
C GLY A 107 -24.80 7.89 -4.43
N SER A 108 -24.65 9.19 -4.20
CA SER A 108 -23.84 10.05 -5.07
C SER A 108 -22.36 9.68 -4.93
N THR A 109 -21.61 9.79 -6.04
CA THR A 109 -20.17 9.44 -6.04
C THR A 109 -19.32 10.60 -6.49
N TYR A 110 -18.18 10.76 -5.83
CA TYR A 110 -17.15 11.77 -6.13
C TYR A 110 -15.82 11.06 -6.34
N THR A 111 -15.18 11.32 -7.47
CA THR A 111 -13.87 10.73 -7.77
C THR A 111 -12.80 11.81 -7.73
N TYR A 112 -11.76 11.53 -6.98
CA TYR A 112 -10.57 12.36 -6.85
C TYR A 112 -9.36 11.54 -7.23
N SER A 113 -8.36 12.19 -7.85
CA SER A 113 -7.09 11.55 -8.14
C SER A 113 -5.92 12.50 -7.91
N GLY A 114 -4.74 11.93 -7.84
CA GLY A 114 -3.53 12.69 -7.65
C GLY A 114 -2.29 11.81 -7.64
N TRP A 115 -1.17 12.42 -7.25
CA TRP A 115 0.10 11.76 -7.03
C TRP A 115 0.47 11.84 -5.57
N GLY A 116 0.95 10.72 -5.02
CA GLY A 116 1.38 10.64 -3.63
C GLY A 116 2.78 10.08 -3.47
N ILE A 117 3.44 10.55 -2.42
CA ILE A 117 4.67 9.99 -1.91
C ILE A 117 4.48 9.64 -0.43
N ASN A 118 4.82 8.40 -0.07
CA ASN A 118 4.83 7.94 1.31
C ASN A 118 6.26 7.58 1.69
N VAL A 119 6.71 8.03 2.84
CA VAL A 119 8.02 7.67 3.40
C VAL A 119 7.78 6.97 4.73
N VAL A 120 8.04 5.68 4.76
CA VAL A 120 7.81 4.82 5.93
C VAL A 120 9.14 4.40 6.53
N GLY A 121 9.34 4.70 7.80
CA GLY A 121 10.43 4.15 8.59
C GLY A 121 9.93 2.99 9.45
N GLY A 122 10.72 1.94 9.60
CA GLY A 122 10.30 0.78 10.37
C GLY A 122 11.43 -0.20 10.67
N TYR A 123 11.07 -1.30 11.30
CA TYR A 123 11.96 -2.42 11.57
C TYR A 123 11.42 -3.68 10.92
N GLY A 124 12.30 -4.45 10.29
CA GLY A 124 12.01 -5.73 9.67
C GLY A 124 12.73 -6.85 10.39
N TRP A 125 11.99 -7.90 10.71
CA TRP A 125 12.52 -9.18 11.19
C TRP A 125 12.58 -10.14 10.01
N TYR A 126 13.68 -10.83 9.86
CA TYR A 126 13.90 -11.83 8.81
C TYR A 126 14.10 -13.21 9.43
N PHE A 127 13.36 -14.20 8.94
CA PHE A 127 13.36 -15.56 9.46
C PHE A 127 14.10 -16.51 8.51
N GLU A 128 14.65 -17.62 9.03
CA GLU A 128 15.43 -18.61 8.28
C GLU A 128 14.72 -19.22 7.07
N ASN A 129 13.39 -19.16 7.05
CA ASN A 129 12.56 -19.65 5.92
C ASN A 129 12.25 -18.53 4.90
N ASP A 130 13.05 -17.47 4.86
CA ASP A 130 12.93 -16.35 3.94
C ASP A 130 11.68 -15.47 4.10
N ILE A 131 10.95 -15.69 5.15
CA ILE A 131 9.84 -14.84 5.55
C ILE A 131 10.39 -13.62 6.28
N SER A 132 9.81 -12.47 5.98
CA SER A 132 10.07 -11.25 6.73
C SER A 132 8.76 -10.67 7.28
N VAL A 133 8.86 -9.98 8.41
CA VAL A 133 7.78 -9.18 9.00
C VAL A 133 8.30 -7.79 9.18
N ILE A 134 7.62 -6.79 8.64
CA ILE A 134 8.01 -5.38 8.73
C ILE A 134 6.92 -4.61 9.46
N LEU A 135 7.32 -3.91 10.50
CA LEU A 135 6.48 -2.94 11.21
C LEU A 135 7.04 -1.55 10.99
N GLY A 136 6.21 -0.60 10.57
CA GLY A 136 6.65 0.74 10.24
C GLY A 136 5.58 1.81 10.41
N ILE A 137 6.02 3.06 10.32
CA ILE A 137 5.20 4.26 10.36
C ILE A 137 5.90 5.38 9.59
N GLY A 138 5.16 6.28 8.99
CA GLY A 138 5.76 7.42 8.32
C GLY A 138 4.76 8.37 7.65
N PRO A 139 5.18 9.56 7.19
CA PRO A 139 4.33 10.57 6.58
C PRO A 139 3.98 10.26 5.13
N SER A 140 2.81 10.75 4.72
CA SER A 140 2.34 10.78 3.33
C SER A 140 2.19 12.22 2.86
N PHE A 141 2.57 12.47 1.62
CA PHE A 141 2.40 13.75 0.94
C PHE A 141 1.79 13.52 -0.43
N GLY A 142 0.94 14.42 -0.90
CA GLY A 142 0.34 14.26 -2.21
C GLY A 142 -0.37 15.49 -2.73
N THR A 143 -0.70 15.44 -4.02
CA THR A 143 -1.59 16.36 -4.70
C THR A 143 -2.90 15.64 -4.97
N TRP A 144 -4.00 16.36 -5.11
CA TRP A 144 -5.24 15.78 -5.57
C TRP A 144 -6.10 16.81 -6.30
N SER A 145 -6.92 16.29 -7.21
CA SER A 145 -7.91 17.06 -7.93
C SER A 145 -9.21 16.25 -8.04
N LYS A 146 -10.34 16.96 -8.08
CA LYS A 146 -11.63 16.36 -8.38
C LYS A 146 -11.69 16.05 -9.88
N GLU A 147 -11.93 14.81 -10.24
CA GLU A 147 -12.04 14.39 -11.64
C GLU A 147 -13.49 14.33 -12.11
N SER A 148 -14.38 13.78 -11.29
CA SER A 148 -15.78 13.61 -11.65
C SER A 148 -16.69 13.56 -10.44
N GLU A 149 -17.97 13.86 -10.70
CA GLU A 149 -19.05 13.67 -9.75
C GLU A 149 -20.26 13.06 -10.47
N ASN A 150 -20.94 12.15 -9.79
CA ASN A 150 -22.21 11.59 -10.25
C ASN A 150 -23.22 11.79 -9.12
N LEU A 151 -24.06 12.82 -9.25
CA LEU A 151 -25.03 13.22 -8.24
C LEU A 151 -26.33 12.45 -8.43
N LYS A 152 -26.86 11.87 -7.37
CA LYS A 152 -28.17 11.22 -7.33
C LYS A 152 -29.24 12.10 -6.67
N SER A 153 -28.85 13.18 -6.00
CA SER A 153 -29.75 14.16 -5.43
C SER A 153 -29.18 15.58 -5.56
N ASP A 154 -30.08 16.58 -5.58
CA ASP A 154 -29.72 18.01 -5.59
C ASP A 154 -29.18 18.52 -4.24
N LYS A 155 -29.00 17.65 -3.25
CA LYS A 155 -28.39 18.00 -1.97
C LYS A 155 -26.93 18.29 -2.19
N GLY A 156 -26.55 19.58 -2.19
CA GLY A 156 -25.21 20.07 -2.45
C GLY A 156 -24.16 19.68 -1.36
N TYR A 157 -23.75 18.44 -1.35
CA TYR A 157 -22.69 17.93 -0.46
C TYR A 157 -21.26 18.39 -0.87
N GLY A 158 -21.12 19.14 -1.96
CA GLY A 158 -19.85 19.35 -2.66
C GLY A 158 -18.68 19.81 -1.77
N LYS A 159 -18.89 20.82 -0.91
CA LYS A 159 -17.79 21.34 -0.07
C LYS A 159 -17.49 20.41 1.12
N ASP A 160 -18.51 19.86 1.76
CA ASP A 160 -18.32 18.97 2.91
C ASP A 160 -17.66 17.64 2.48
N VAL A 161 -18.02 17.13 1.29
CA VAL A 161 -17.37 15.95 0.70
C VAL A 161 -15.93 16.26 0.34
N GLU A 162 -15.66 17.43 -0.24
CA GLU A 162 -14.30 17.85 -0.57
C GLU A 162 -13.40 17.89 0.66
N ASP A 163 -13.86 18.48 1.75
CA ASP A 163 -13.10 18.57 2.99
C ASP A 163 -12.89 17.19 3.65
N ARG A 164 -13.88 16.31 3.59
CA ARG A 164 -13.76 14.92 4.09
C ARG A 164 -12.81 14.09 3.23
N VAL A 165 -12.89 14.19 1.92
CA VAL A 165 -11.98 13.47 1.02
C VAL A 165 -10.56 13.98 1.16
N LYS A 166 -10.34 15.29 1.31
CA LYS A 166 -9.04 15.84 1.68
C LYS A 166 -8.48 15.17 2.92
N MET A 167 -9.28 15.12 3.98
CA MET A 167 -8.88 14.53 5.24
C MET A 167 -8.58 13.03 5.12
N LEU A 168 -9.32 12.29 4.30
CA LEU A 168 -9.13 10.85 4.07
C LEU A 168 -7.98 10.53 3.11
N SER A 169 -7.77 11.36 2.08
CA SER A 169 -6.71 11.16 1.08
C SER A 169 -5.35 11.63 1.57
N PHE A 170 -5.32 12.59 2.49
CA PHE A 170 -4.10 13.14 3.10
C PHE A 170 -3.90 12.66 4.53
N GLN A 171 -4.83 11.88 5.09
CA GLN A 171 -4.48 11.16 6.30
C GLN A 171 -3.28 10.29 5.96
N PRO A 172 -2.16 10.56 6.59
CA PRO A 172 -1.00 9.73 6.39
C PRO A 172 -1.41 8.30 6.73
N ILE A 173 -1.22 7.37 5.81
CA ILE A 173 -1.20 5.92 6.12
C ILE A 173 -0.31 5.68 7.36
N SER A 174 0.48 6.64 7.68
CA SER A 174 1.43 6.81 8.75
C SER A 174 0.88 7.06 10.15
N SER A 175 -0.37 7.41 10.32
CA SER A 175 -0.97 7.49 11.67
C SER A 175 -1.34 6.10 12.22
N THR A 176 -1.31 5.08 11.35
CA THR A 176 -1.58 3.68 11.72
C THR A 176 -0.31 2.86 11.50
N PRO A 177 0.14 2.07 12.49
CA PRO A 177 1.26 1.17 12.30
C PRO A 177 1.04 0.30 11.06
N PHE A 178 2.04 0.27 10.20
CA PHE A 178 2.05 -0.54 8.99
C PHE A 178 2.68 -1.90 9.32
N LEU A 179 1.96 -2.96 9.05
CA LEU A 179 2.44 -4.33 9.19
C LEU A 179 2.41 -5.01 7.82
N ALA A 180 3.56 -5.50 7.37
CA ALA A 180 3.66 -6.31 6.16
C ALA A 180 4.37 -7.63 6.44
N ILE A 181 3.95 -8.68 5.74
CA ILE A 181 4.62 -9.97 5.68
C ILE A 181 5.25 -10.08 4.29
N GLY A 182 6.49 -10.51 4.22
CA GLY A 182 7.25 -10.66 2.99
C GLY A 182 7.84 -12.05 2.84
N TYR A 183 8.18 -12.38 1.60
CA TYR A 183 8.95 -13.56 1.22
C TYR A 183 10.02 -13.17 0.19
N SER A 184 11.25 -13.62 0.40
CA SER A 184 12.38 -13.37 -0.50
C SER A 184 12.79 -14.63 -1.26
N PHE A 185 13.12 -14.52 -2.56
CA PHE A 185 13.48 -15.64 -3.44
C PHE A 185 14.45 -15.22 -4.55
#